data_f02d8e6e02e3bf02801d9b504d132186
#
_entry.id   f02d8e6e02e3bf02801d9b504d132186
#
_cell.length_a   1.000
_cell.length_b   1.000
_cell.length_c   1.000
_cell.angle_alpha   90.00
_cell.angle_beta   90.00
_cell.angle_gamma   90.00
#
_symmetry.space_group_name_H-M   'P 1'
#
loop_
_entity.id
_entity.type
_entity.pdbx_description
1 polymer ?
#
loop_
_entity_poly.entity_id
_entity_poly.type
_entity_poly.pdbx_seq_one_letter_code
_entity_poly.pdbx_strand_id
1 'polypeptide(L)'
;LLAGSERFSFEEQVVISEIDVEHIRTERRVNTTFAACRANCAPEVPVRVSTEYVNSKDLNLTRVFDPHPFVPQGAALDERCEEIFSIQVSGLAQRLLHTNAKSAVVGISGGLDSTLALLVCVKTFDKLGWNRKGIIGVTMPGFGTTDRTHTNAVDLMASLGVTMREVSIKDVCIQHFKDIDHDLSLIHISEPT
;
A
#
# COMPACT_ATOMS: atom_id res chain seq x y z
N LEU A 1 -0.92 -22.13 -0.73
CA LEU A 1 -1.12 -23.56 -0.54
C LEU A 1 -1.13 -23.85 0.95
N LEU A 2 -2.24 -24.40 1.48
CA LEU A 2 -2.35 -24.67 2.93
C LEU A 2 -1.60 -25.92 3.35
N ALA A 3 -1.53 -26.92 2.47
CA ALA A 3 -0.81 -28.15 2.65
C ALA A 3 -0.58 -28.83 1.30
N GLY A 4 0.38 -29.73 1.23
CA GLY A 4 0.68 -30.50 0.02
C GLY A 4 1.43 -31.78 0.35
N SER A 5 1.26 -32.77 -0.50
CA SER A 5 2.01 -34.01 -0.43
C SER A 5 3.27 -33.95 -1.30
N GLU A 6 4.22 -34.81 -1.02
CA GLU A 6 5.40 -34.98 -1.83
C GLU A 6 5.05 -35.59 -3.19
N ARG A 7 5.57 -35.03 -4.27
CA ARG A 7 5.32 -35.55 -5.63
C ARG A 7 6.19 -36.77 -5.88
N PHE A 8 5.64 -37.71 -6.64
CA PHE A 8 6.34 -38.92 -7.08
C PHE A 8 6.75 -39.87 -5.95
N SER A 9 6.16 -39.77 -4.76
CA SER A 9 6.32 -40.73 -3.68
C SER A 9 5.51 -41.99 -3.98
N PHE A 10 6.08 -43.17 -3.65
CA PHE A 10 5.39 -44.45 -3.69
C PHE A 10 4.88 -44.87 -2.31
N GLU A 11 5.08 -44.02 -1.29
CA GLU A 11 4.64 -44.26 0.08
C GLU A 11 3.30 -43.57 0.32
N GLU A 12 2.52 -44.16 1.24
CA GLU A 12 1.28 -43.54 1.73
C GLU A 12 1.60 -42.20 2.43
N GLN A 13 0.85 -41.18 2.10
CA GLN A 13 1.04 -39.85 2.67
C GLN A 13 -0.25 -39.34 3.30
N VAL A 14 -0.13 -38.76 4.49
CA VAL A 14 -1.23 -38.10 5.20
C VAL A 14 -0.94 -36.61 5.24
N VAL A 15 -1.87 -35.81 4.71
CA VAL A 15 -1.79 -34.34 4.74
C VAL A 15 -2.79 -33.82 5.75
N ILE A 16 -2.29 -33.13 6.78
CA ILE A 16 -3.10 -32.49 7.82
C ILE A 16 -3.02 -30.98 7.64
N SER A 17 -4.16 -30.31 7.70
CA SER A 17 -4.23 -28.86 7.54
C SER A 17 -5.29 -28.25 8.45
N GLU A 18 -5.10 -27.02 8.82
CA GLU A 18 -6.05 -26.20 9.56
C GLU A 18 -6.82 -25.28 8.60
N ILE A 19 -8.13 -25.24 8.71
CA ILE A 19 -9.01 -24.47 7.83
C ILE A 19 -9.89 -23.56 8.68
N ASP A 20 -9.87 -22.26 8.39
CA ASP A 20 -10.81 -21.31 8.95
C ASP A 20 -12.15 -21.36 8.20
N VAL A 21 -13.11 -22.07 8.80
CA VAL A 21 -14.43 -22.27 8.20
C VAL A 21 -15.25 -20.99 8.14
N GLU A 22 -15.13 -20.12 9.15
CA GLU A 22 -15.88 -18.85 9.19
C GLU A 22 -15.35 -17.85 8.15
N HIS A 23 -14.05 -17.81 7.94
CA HIS A 23 -13.46 -17.03 6.85
C HIS A 23 -13.99 -17.50 5.49
N ILE A 24 -13.96 -18.81 5.22
CA ILE A 24 -14.48 -19.38 3.97
C ILE A 24 -15.97 -19.05 3.78
N ARG A 25 -16.77 -19.10 4.84
CA ARG A 25 -18.20 -18.73 4.78
C ARG A 25 -18.39 -17.26 4.42
N THR A 26 -17.58 -16.40 4.98
CA THR A 26 -17.61 -14.96 4.69
C THR A 26 -17.23 -14.69 3.23
N GLU A 27 -16.12 -15.25 2.77
CA GLU A 27 -15.68 -15.15 1.37
C GLU A 27 -16.78 -15.62 0.39
N ARG A 28 -17.44 -16.74 0.67
CA ARG A 28 -18.54 -17.26 -0.16
C ARG A 28 -19.78 -16.36 -0.18
N ARG A 29 -20.00 -15.55 0.86
CA ARG A 29 -21.11 -14.57 0.89
C ARG A 29 -20.80 -13.35 0.05
N VAL A 30 -19.56 -12.88 0.08
CA VAL A 30 -19.12 -11.68 -0.63
C VAL A 30 -18.90 -11.96 -2.11
N ASN A 31 -18.45 -13.18 -2.44
CA ASN A 31 -18.17 -13.57 -3.83
C ASN A 31 -19.45 -14.00 -4.56
N THR A 32 -20.01 -13.09 -5.34
CA THR A 32 -21.26 -13.34 -6.10
C THR A 32 -21.11 -14.41 -7.16
N THR A 33 -19.90 -14.62 -7.72
CA THR A 33 -19.65 -15.66 -8.74
C THR A 33 -19.75 -17.06 -8.15
N PHE A 34 -19.46 -17.24 -6.85
CA PHE A 34 -19.60 -18.53 -6.18
C PHE A 34 -21.07 -19.01 -6.17
N ALA A 35 -22.02 -18.10 -5.88
CA ALA A 35 -23.44 -18.41 -5.90
C ALA A 35 -23.92 -18.80 -7.31
N ALA A 36 -23.48 -18.10 -8.34
CA ALA A 36 -23.80 -18.40 -9.73
C ALA A 36 -23.22 -19.75 -10.18
N CYS A 37 -21.96 -20.05 -9.84
CA CYS A 37 -21.35 -21.35 -10.12
C CYS A 37 -22.11 -22.50 -9.43
N ARG A 38 -22.48 -22.31 -8.16
CA ARG A 38 -23.26 -23.31 -7.41
C ARG A 38 -24.62 -23.59 -8.04
N ALA A 39 -25.29 -22.59 -8.58
CA ALA A 39 -26.59 -22.77 -9.24
C ALA A 39 -26.48 -23.60 -10.52
N ASN A 40 -25.32 -23.60 -11.18
CA ASN A 40 -25.05 -24.33 -12.42
C ASN A 40 -24.46 -25.74 -12.19
N CYS A 41 -24.09 -26.08 -10.95
CA CYS A 41 -23.59 -27.41 -10.62
C CYS A 41 -24.74 -28.35 -10.26
N ALA A 42 -24.62 -29.61 -10.69
CA ALA A 42 -25.53 -30.65 -10.24
C ALA A 42 -25.45 -30.83 -8.70
N PRO A 43 -26.54 -30.98 -7.99
CA PRO A 43 -26.50 -31.14 -6.54
C PRO A 43 -25.84 -32.48 -6.19
N GLU A 44 -24.65 -32.42 -5.64
CA GLU A 44 -24.01 -33.57 -5.03
C GLU A 44 -24.57 -33.78 -3.62
N VAL A 45 -24.83 -35.03 -3.28
CA VAL A 45 -25.26 -35.39 -1.94
C VAL A 45 -24.04 -35.41 -1.03
N PRO A 46 -23.90 -34.47 -0.09
CA PRO A 46 -22.73 -34.42 0.77
C PRO A 46 -22.74 -35.59 1.76
N VAL A 47 -21.61 -36.24 1.92
CA VAL A 47 -21.38 -37.17 3.02
C VAL A 47 -21.24 -36.37 4.30
N ARG A 48 -22.10 -36.59 5.27
CA ARG A 48 -22.05 -35.96 6.58
C ARG A 48 -21.30 -36.84 7.56
N VAL A 49 -20.23 -36.29 8.11
CA VAL A 49 -19.46 -36.91 9.18
C VAL A 49 -19.63 -36.06 10.44
N SER A 50 -20.10 -36.67 11.53
CA SER A 50 -20.19 -36.00 12.82
C SER A 50 -18.85 -36.13 13.54
N THR A 51 -18.31 -35.00 13.96
CA THR A 51 -17.10 -34.92 14.77
C THR A 51 -17.38 -34.16 16.07
N GLU A 52 -16.56 -34.35 17.08
CA GLU A 52 -16.62 -33.53 18.28
C GLU A 52 -16.26 -32.09 17.95
N TYR A 53 -17.03 -31.14 18.51
CA TYR A 53 -16.75 -29.73 18.36
C TYR A 53 -15.64 -29.33 19.32
N VAL A 54 -14.51 -28.88 18.78
CA VAL A 54 -13.42 -28.29 19.57
C VAL A 54 -13.66 -26.78 19.68
N ASN A 55 -13.70 -26.28 20.91
CA ASN A 55 -13.86 -24.85 21.16
C ASN A 55 -12.64 -24.09 20.62
N SER A 56 -12.88 -23.08 19.77
CA SER A 56 -11.82 -22.28 19.15
C SER A 56 -10.92 -21.55 20.15
N LYS A 57 -11.36 -21.35 21.40
CA LYS A 57 -10.55 -20.73 22.46
C LYS A 57 -9.40 -21.64 22.93
N ASP A 58 -9.52 -22.93 22.74
CA ASP A 58 -8.55 -23.94 23.18
C ASP A 58 -7.67 -24.45 22.01
N LEU A 59 -7.84 -23.86 20.82
CA LEU A 59 -7.07 -24.21 19.62
C LEU A 59 -5.72 -23.51 19.61
N ASN A 60 -4.66 -24.28 19.68
CA ASN A 60 -3.30 -23.83 19.35
C ASN A 60 -3.09 -24.01 17.85
N LEU A 61 -3.01 -22.92 17.11
CA LEU A 61 -2.71 -22.97 15.67
C LEU A 61 -1.28 -23.48 15.46
N THR A 62 -1.15 -24.49 14.60
CA THR A 62 0.14 -25.08 14.27
C THR A 62 0.81 -24.40 13.09
N ARG A 63 0.05 -23.69 12.26
CA ARG A 63 0.58 -22.92 11.14
C ARG A 63 1.06 -21.54 11.58
N VAL A 64 2.18 -21.14 11.02
CA VAL A 64 2.75 -19.79 11.22
C VAL A 64 2.12 -18.83 10.20
N PHE A 65 1.66 -17.69 10.68
CA PHE A 65 1.22 -16.59 9.83
C PHE A 65 2.37 -15.58 9.69
N ASP A 66 2.68 -15.21 8.46
CA ASP A 66 3.62 -14.12 8.22
C ASP A 66 2.97 -12.80 8.66
N PRO A 67 3.55 -12.07 9.63
CA PRO A 67 3.03 -10.77 10.07
C PRO A 67 3.14 -9.69 8.99
N HIS A 68 3.96 -9.93 7.96
CA HIS A 68 4.21 -8.99 6.87
C HIS A 68 4.08 -9.65 5.49
N PRO A 69 2.89 -10.18 5.13
CA PRO A 69 2.71 -11.01 3.93
C PRO A 69 2.98 -10.26 2.61
N PHE A 70 2.99 -8.92 2.65
CA PHE A 70 3.24 -8.08 1.48
C PHE A 70 4.65 -7.52 1.41
N VAL A 71 5.48 -7.80 2.43
CA VAL A 71 6.88 -7.35 2.45
C VAL A 71 7.76 -8.48 1.95
N PRO A 72 8.50 -8.28 0.85
CA PRO A 72 9.47 -9.27 0.39
C PRO A 72 10.50 -9.58 1.47
N GLN A 73 10.86 -10.84 1.65
CA GLN A 73 11.78 -11.29 2.68
C GLN A 73 12.95 -12.08 2.10
N GLY A 74 14.06 -12.11 2.86
CA GLY A 74 15.22 -12.91 2.52
C GLY A 74 16.08 -12.34 1.39
N ALA A 75 16.85 -13.19 0.73
CA ALA A 75 17.83 -12.81 -0.30
C ALA A 75 17.23 -12.14 -1.55
N ALA A 76 15.93 -12.32 -1.79
CA ALA A 76 15.21 -11.70 -2.91
C ALA A 76 14.64 -10.31 -2.59
N LEU A 77 14.87 -9.76 -1.40
CA LEU A 77 14.30 -8.47 -0.99
C LEU A 77 14.75 -7.33 -1.91
N ASP A 78 16.06 -7.21 -2.13
CA ASP A 78 16.62 -6.13 -2.94
C ASP A 78 16.15 -6.20 -4.39
N GLU A 79 16.17 -7.41 -4.98
CA GLU A 79 15.69 -7.65 -6.34
C GLU A 79 14.21 -7.28 -6.50
N ARG A 80 13.38 -7.66 -5.53
CA ARG A 80 11.95 -7.33 -5.53
C ARG A 80 11.68 -5.84 -5.33
N CYS A 81 12.42 -5.19 -4.46
CA CYS A 81 12.31 -3.75 -4.28
C CYS A 81 12.72 -2.98 -5.53
N GLU A 82 13.81 -3.39 -6.19
CA GLU A 82 14.25 -2.81 -7.47
C GLU A 82 13.21 -3.03 -8.57
N GLU A 83 12.63 -4.23 -8.66
CA GLU A 83 11.55 -4.53 -9.62
C GLU A 83 10.34 -3.63 -9.41
N ILE A 84 9.83 -3.54 -8.16
CA ILE A 84 8.68 -2.68 -7.82
C ILE A 84 8.95 -1.22 -8.14
N PHE A 85 10.14 -0.73 -7.81
CA PHE A 85 10.53 0.65 -8.10
C PHE A 85 10.63 0.89 -9.61
N SER A 86 11.23 -0.04 -10.35
CA SER A 86 11.37 0.02 -11.81
C SER A 86 10.04 -0.01 -12.55
N ILE A 87 9.03 -0.74 -12.03
CA ILE A 87 7.66 -0.73 -12.55
C ILE A 87 7.06 0.67 -12.44
N GLN A 88 7.16 1.31 -11.27
CA GLN A 88 6.64 2.66 -11.04
C GLN A 88 7.33 3.69 -11.96
N VAL A 89 8.65 3.65 -12.03
CA VAL A 89 9.46 4.52 -12.89
C VAL A 89 9.07 4.36 -14.37
N SER A 90 8.91 3.12 -14.82
CA SER A 90 8.54 2.84 -16.21
C SER A 90 7.11 3.28 -16.54
N GLY A 91 6.18 3.08 -15.61
CA GLY A 91 4.80 3.54 -15.74
C GLY A 91 4.72 5.05 -15.86
N LEU A 92 5.42 5.79 -14.97
CA LEU A 92 5.47 7.26 -15.03
C LEU A 92 6.16 7.75 -16.32
N ALA A 93 7.27 7.14 -16.73
CA ALA A 93 7.97 7.50 -17.96
C ALA A 93 7.05 7.40 -19.18
N GLN A 94 6.34 6.27 -19.32
CA GLN A 94 5.39 6.08 -20.42
C GLN A 94 4.25 7.09 -20.37
N ARG A 95 3.76 7.44 -19.19
CA ARG A 95 2.70 8.44 -19.05
C ARG A 95 3.17 9.83 -19.50
N LEU A 96 4.34 10.26 -19.04
CA LEU A 96 4.91 11.56 -19.42
C LEU A 96 5.16 11.65 -20.93
N LEU A 97 5.69 10.60 -21.54
CA LEU A 97 5.90 10.53 -22.97
C LEU A 97 4.57 10.58 -23.75
N HIS A 98 3.59 9.78 -23.34
CA HIS A 98 2.28 9.72 -24.01
C HIS A 98 1.53 11.05 -23.94
N THR A 99 1.56 11.73 -22.80
CA THR A 99 0.90 13.03 -22.61
C THR A 99 1.72 14.21 -23.12
N ASN A 100 2.96 13.96 -23.56
CA ASN A 100 3.93 14.98 -23.94
C ASN A 100 4.23 16.01 -22.84
N ALA A 101 4.01 15.64 -21.57
CA ALA A 101 4.32 16.46 -20.41
C ALA A 101 5.83 16.55 -20.21
N LYS A 102 6.33 17.74 -19.95
CA LYS A 102 7.78 18.03 -19.76
C LYS A 102 8.13 18.36 -18.31
N SER A 103 7.14 18.37 -17.43
CA SER A 103 7.32 18.65 -16.00
C SER A 103 6.42 17.73 -15.17
N ALA A 104 6.81 17.55 -13.91
CA ALA A 104 6.03 16.87 -12.90
C ALA A 104 5.93 17.74 -11.64
N VAL A 105 4.76 17.82 -11.04
CA VAL A 105 4.53 18.55 -9.79
C VAL A 105 4.18 17.53 -8.70
N VAL A 106 4.90 17.61 -7.57
CA VAL A 106 4.73 16.69 -6.45
C VAL A 106 4.60 17.48 -5.15
N GLY A 107 3.53 17.21 -4.38
CA GLY A 107 3.41 17.73 -3.01
C GLY A 107 4.32 16.97 -2.06
N ILE A 108 5.21 17.68 -1.36
CA ILE A 108 6.19 17.06 -0.45
C ILE A 108 5.83 17.43 0.98
N SER A 109 5.30 16.45 1.72
CA SER A 109 4.94 16.61 3.13
C SER A 109 6.09 16.34 4.11
N GLY A 110 7.16 15.69 3.64
CA GLY A 110 8.24 15.15 4.48
C GLY A 110 7.98 13.74 5.02
N GLY A 111 6.86 13.11 4.64
CA GLY A 111 6.54 11.72 4.94
C GLY A 111 7.04 10.74 3.86
N LEU A 112 6.95 9.44 4.15
CA LEU A 112 7.49 8.38 3.28
C LEU A 112 6.84 8.34 1.89
N ASP A 113 5.52 8.51 1.80
CA ASP A 113 4.79 8.42 0.53
C ASP A 113 5.22 9.50 -0.45
N SER A 114 5.30 10.75 0.03
CA SER A 114 5.76 11.87 -0.80
C SER A 114 7.24 11.76 -1.15
N THR A 115 8.06 11.20 -0.25
CA THR A 115 9.46 10.89 -0.51
C THR A 115 9.60 9.86 -1.62
N LEU A 116 8.87 8.75 -1.56
CA LEU A 116 8.87 7.72 -2.60
C LEU A 116 8.41 8.28 -3.95
N ALA A 117 7.32 9.05 -3.95
CA ALA A 117 6.81 9.69 -5.17
C ALA A 117 7.85 10.61 -5.82
N LEU A 118 8.58 11.39 -5.02
CA LEU A 118 9.65 12.25 -5.52
C LEU A 118 10.82 11.44 -6.09
N LEU A 119 11.24 10.37 -5.41
CA LEU A 119 12.31 9.49 -5.90
C LEU A 119 11.93 8.80 -7.22
N VAL A 120 10.68 8.36 -7.38
CA VAL A 120 10.16 7.82 -8.64
C VAL A 120 10.22 8.89 -9.74
N CYS A 121 9.83 10.12 -9.47
CA CYS A 121 9.95 11.24 -10.43
C CYS A 121 11.39 11.49 -10.82
N VAL A 122 12.31 11.57 -9.86
CA VAL A 122 13.75 11.81 -10.12
C VAL A 122 14.33 10.69 -11.00
N LYS A 123 14.10 9.43 -10.63
CA LYS A 123 14.59 8.29 -11.41
C LYS A 123 13.98 8.23 -12.81
N THR A 124 12.72 8.66 -12.94
CA THR A 124 12.05 8.77 -14.25
C THR A 124 12.70 9.81 -15.14
N PHE A 125 12.96 11.00 -14.59
CA PHE A 125 13.63 12.07 -15.35
C PHE A 125 15.04 11.67 -15.75
N ASP A 126 15.80 11.06 -14.83
CA ASP A 126 17.13 10.51 -15.13
C ASP A 126 17.06 9.47 -16.26
N LYS A 127 16.10 8.53 -16.22
CA LYS A 127 15.90 7.51 -17.25
C LYS A 127 15.57 8.10 -18.62
N LEU A 128 14.81 9.20 -18.65
CA LEU A 128 14.46 9.92 -19.87
C LEU A 128 15.54 10.89 -20.35
N GLY A 129 16.62 11.06 -19.60
CA GLY A 129 17.66 12.06 -19.88
C GLY A 129 17.17 13.50 -19.72
N TRP A 130 16.15 13.72 -18.91
CA TRP A 130 15.57 15.05 -18.68
C TRP A 130 16.20 15.73 -17.47
N ASN A 131 16.21 17.09 -17.49
CA ASN A 131 16.72 17.86 -16.39
C ASN A 131 15.78 17.76 -15.16
N ARG A 132 16.33 17.40 -14.00
CA ARG A 132 15.59 17.30 -12.73
C ARG A 132 14.91 18.62 -12.32
N LYS A 133 15.34 19.77 -12.87
CA LYS A 133 14.66 21.06 -12.66
C LYS A 133 13.24 21.10 -13.25
N GLY A 134 12.88 20.18 -14.12
CA GLY A 134 11.51 19.96 -14.57
C GLY A 134 10.59 19.32 -13.52
N ILE A 135 11.16 18.80 -12.42
CA ILE A 135 10.40 18.31 -11.27
C ILE A 135 10.20 19.47 -10.30
N ILE A 136 8.95 19.80 -9.99
CA ILE A 136 8.58 20.88 -9.09
C ILE A 136 8.04 20.24 -7.81
N GLY A 137 8.86 20.22 -6.76
CA GLY A 137 8.45 19.81 -5.43
C GLY A 137 7.82 20.98 -4.69
N VAL A 138 6.61 20.80 -4.20
CA VAL A 138 5.87 21.84 -3.48
C VAL A 138 5.66 21.40 -2.04
N THR A 139 6.18 22.18 -1.08
CA THR A 139 5.82 22.03 0.33
C THR A 139 4.81 23.08 0.74
N MET A 140 3.79 22.67 1.50
CA MET A 140 2.67 23.53 1.90
C MET A 140 2.54 23.53 3.43
N PRO A 141 3.42 24.25 4.14
CA PRO A 141 3.36 24.28 5.59
C PRO A 141 2.04 24.89 6.08
N GLY A 142 1.38 24.17 6.97
CA GLY A 142 0.14 24.54 7.65
C GLY A 142 0.29 24.48 9.17
N PHE A 143 -0.82 24.31 9.89
CA PHE A 143 -0.82 24.24 11.35
C PHE A 143 -0.27 22.92 11.92
N GLY A 144 -0.49 21.79 11.21
CA GLY A 144 0.01 20.46 11.58
C GLY A 144 1.42 20.14 11.09
N THR A 145 2.08 21.06 10.39
CA THR A 145 3.44 20.84 9.89
C THR A 145 4.44 21.04 11.01
N THR A 146 5.17 19.98 11.37
CA THR A 146 6.26 20.08 12.35
C THR A 146 7.54 20.58 11.69
N ASP A 147 8.43 21.22 12.46
CA ASP A 147 9.73 21.67 11.97
C ASP A 147 10.53 20.52 11.35
N ARG A 148 10.47 19.34 11.93
CA ARG A 148 11.14 18.14 11.43
C ARG A 148 10.65 17.74 10.05
N THR A 149 9.33 17.65 9.83
CA THR A 149 8.78 17.26 8.53
C THR A 149 9.03 18.30 7.46
N HIS A 150 8.98 19.58 7.82
CA HIS A 150 9.33 20.67 6.93
C HIS A 150 10.81 20.61 6.51
N THR A 151 11.73 20.50 7.49
CA THR A 151 13.18 20.40 7.21
C THR A 151 13.48 19.19 6.33
N ASN A 152 12.92 18.02 6.63
CA ASN A 152 13.09 16.82 5.82
C ASN A 152 12.65 17.05 4.36
N ALA A 153 11.54 17.74 4.14
CA ALA A 153 11.04 18.03 2.80
C ALA A 153 12.00 18.95 2.03
N VAL A 154 12.47 20.01 2.67
CA VAL A 154 13.38 20.99 2.08
C VAL A 154 14.74 20.37 1.75
N ASP A 155 15.35 19.66 2.70
CA ASP A 155 16.65 19.02 2.53
C ASP A 155 16.60 17.93 1.44
N LEU A 156 15.53 17.15 1.39
CA LEU A 156 15.35 16.14 0.36
C LEU A 156 15.27 16.77 -1.04
N MET A 157 14.45 17.80 -1.22
CA MET A 157 14.33 18.50 -2.50
C MET A 157 15.62 19.15 -2.95
N ALA A 158 16.35 19.75 -2.00
CA ALA A 158 17.65 20.38 -2.26
C ALA A 158 18.70 19.33 -2.68
N SER A 159 18.80 18.20 -1.95
CA SER A 159 19.75 17.13 -2.23
C SER A 159 19.53 16.47 -3.59
N LEU A 160 18.27 16.35 -4.01
CA LEU A 160 17.90 15.76 -5.31
C LEU A 160 18.03 16.75 -6.47
N GLY A 161 18.25 18.03 -6.20
CA GLY A 161 18.44 19.05 -7.22
C GLY A 161 17.18 19.43 -8.01
N VAL A 162 16.01 19.17 -7.48
CA VAL A 162 14.71 19.52 -8.09
C VAL A 162 14.38 21.00 -7.90
N THR A 163 13.34 21.50 -8.57
CA THR A 163 12.82 22.85 -8.32
C THR A 163 11.92 22.81 -7.09
N MET A 164 12.26 23.60 -6.09
CA MET A 164 11.48 23.68 -4.86
C MET A 164 10.56 24.90 -4.88
N ARG A 165 9.34 24.73 -4.39
CA ARG A 165 8.39 25.80 -4.07
C ARG A 165 7.80 25.57 -2.70
N GLU A 166 7.72 26.65 -1.93
CA GLU A 166 7.02 26.68 -0.65
C GLU A 166 5.79 27.57 -0.78
N VAL A 167 4.65 27.07 -0.36
CA VAL A 167 3.37 27.78 -0.39
C VAL A 167 2.71 27.61 0.98
N SER A 168 2.82 28.62 1.86
CA SER A 168 2.09 28.58 3.14
C SER A 168 0.58 28.56 2.92
N ILE A 169 -0.08 27.59 3.54
CA ILE A 169 -1.54 27.49 3.50
C ILE A 169 -2.21 28.05 4.77
N LYS A 170 -1.45 28.61 5.69
CA LYS A 170 -1.99 29.09 6.99
C LYS A 170 -3.06 30.16 6.82
N ASP A 171 -2.82 31.16 6.00
CA ASP A 171 -3.76 32.27 5.82
C ASP A 171 -5.07 31.81 5.15
N VAL A 172 -4.96 30.90 4.18
CA VAL A 172 -6.13 30.30 3.50
C VAL A 172 -6.94 29.47 4.49
N CYS A 173 -6.28 28.67 5.34
CA CYS A 173 -6.95 27.90 6.38
C CYS A 173 -7.64 28.81 7.40
N ILE A 174 -6.99 29.90 7.84
CA ILE A 174 -7.59 30.88 8.77
C ILE A 174 -8.85 31.50 8.15
N GLN A 175 -8.78 31.89 6.88
CA GLN A 175 -9.94 32.43 6.20
C GLN A 175 -11.06 31.41 6.11
N HIS A 176 -10.74 30.18 5.71
CA HIS A 176 -11.73 29.10 5.63
C HIS A 176 -12.39 28.78 6.98
N PHE A 177 -11.61 28.76 8.08
CA PHE A 177 -12.17 28.56 9.43
C PHE A 177 -13.15 29.68 9.82
N LYS A 178 -12.86 30.93 9.46
CA LYS A 178 -13.79 32.04 9.67
C LYS A 178 -15.09 31.87 8.87
N ASP A 179 -14.96 31.41 7.63
CA ASP A 179 -16.10 31.24 6.72
C ASP A 179 -17.09 30.15 7.18
N ILE A 180 -16.59 29.16 7.95
CA ILE A 180 -17.37 28.04 8.49
C ILE A 180 -17.64 28.15 10.01
N ASP A 181 -17.36 29.31 10.61
CA ASP A 181 -17.49 29.55 12.07
C ASP A 181 -16.76 28.50 12.93
N HIS A 182 -15.58 28.00 12.48
CA HIS A 182 -14.78 27.00 13.21
C HIS A 182 -13.83 27.66 14.20
N ASP A 183 -13.85 27.21 15.44
CA ASP A 183 -12.93 27.68 16.48
C ASP A 183 -11.52 27.08 16.29
N LEU A 184 -10.53 27.95 16.14
CA LEU A 184 -9.12 27.56 15.98
C LEU A 184 -8.55 26.77 17.16
N SER A 185 -9.15 26.89 18.35
CA SER A 185 -8.73 26.13 19.54
C SER A 185 -8.92 24.62 19.40
N LEU A 186 -9.78 24.18 18.46
CA LEU A 186 -10.10 22.78 18.22
C LEU A 186 -9.14 22.08 17.24
N ILE A 187 -8.24 22.80 16.58
CA ILE A 187 -7.32 22.22 15.58
C ILE A 187 -6.38 21.17 16.17
N HIS A 188 -6.03 21.28 17.45
CA HIS A 188 -5.13 20.34 18.13
C HIS A 188 -5.81 19.05 18.62
N ILE A 189 -7.12 18.90 18.44
CA ILE A 189 -7.89 17.74 18.94
C ILE A 189 -8.05 16.65 17.87
N SER A 190 -7.76 16.92 16.62
CA SER A 190 -8.09 16.06 15.47
C SER A 190 -6.90 15.38 14.81
N GLU A 191 -5.72 15.32 15.41
CA GLU A 191 -4.66 14.47 14.87
C GLU A 191 -4.90 13.02 15.31
N PRO A 192 -5.21 12.09 14.39
CA PRO A 192 -5.17 10.67 14.72
C PRO A 192 -3.72 10.27 15.00
N THR A 193 -3.49 9.76 16.20
CA THR A 193 -2.24 9.12 16.62
C THR A 193 -1.94 7.86 15.81
#